data_7a099bcb955d8328d4e16e5bd20d02df
#
_entry.id   7a099bcb955d8328d4e16e5bd20d02df
#
_cell.length_a   1.000
_cell.length_b   1.000
_cell.length_c   1.000
_cell.angle_alpha   90.00
_cell.angle_beta   90.00
_cell.angle_gamma   90.00
#
_symmetry.space_group_name_H-M   'P 1'
#
loop_
_entity.id
_entity.type
_entity.pdbx_description
1 polymer ?
#
loop_
_entity_poly.entity_id
_entity_poly.type
_entity_poly.pdbx_seq_one_letter_code
_entity_poly.pdbx_strand_id
1 'polypeptide(L)'
;MEDRHTSHHFRKRRDESAKQGQKQDKHKKSSFPKLALLCDCLSHLTLSVQAGRGPGPDQKYFKPLMNRASEMFLMQRVLADAGFDSEHHHVWAREPHGCKTIIPATAGRPTNKPFKGAHRREMKEKWEHYKKPYGQRWQVETVNSMLKRLLGSALRAITHWSRNREMVVRLLTLNIMIIAAVT
;
A
#
# COMPACT_ATOMS: atom_id res chain seq x y z
N MET A 1 57.70 37.14 25.18
CA MET A 1 57.32 35.75 25.47
C MET A 1 55.91 35.80 25.89
N GLU A 2 55.04 35.96 24.90
CA GLU A 2 53.63 36.35 25.07
C GLU A 2 52.73 35.54 24.14
N ASP A 3 51.68 35.04 24.75
CA ASP A 3 50.34 34.77 24.17
C ASP A 3 50.16 33.88 22.93
N ARG A 4 50.00 32.58 23.20
CA ARG A 4 49.37 31.63 22.28
C ARG A 4 48.29 30.75 22.94
N HIS A 5 47.43 31.30 23.81
CA HIS A 5 46.40 30.42 24.44
C HIS A 5 44.93 30.86 24.32
N THR A 6 44.65 31.94 23.58
CA THR A 6 43.26 32.47 23.55
C THR A 6 42.46 32.16 22.27
N SER A 7 43.02 31.51 21.24
CA SER A 7 42.33 31.32 19.97
C SER A 7 41.57 29.97 19.83
N HIS A 8 41.77 29.01 20.74
CA HIS A 8 41.14 27.68 20.61
C HIS A 8 39.73 27.57 21.23
N HIS A 9 39.36 28.48 22.13
CA HIS A 9 38.03 28.37 22.81
C HIS A 9 36.87 28.96 22.02
N PHE A 10 37.11 29.89 21.10
CA PHE A 10 36.07 30.55 20.31
C PHE A 10 35.59 29.71 19.10
N ARG A 11 36.43 28.84 18.55
CA ARG A 11 36.04 27.99 17.39
C ARG A 11 35.14 26.84 17.76
N LYS A 12 35.27 26.27 18.98
CA LYS A 12 34.45 25.14 19.42
C LYS A 12 32.99 25.49 19.69
N ARG A 13 32.68 26.72 20.12
CA ARG A 13 31.29 27.15 20.38
C ARG A 13 30.51 27.45 19.12
N ARG A 14 31.14 27.84 18.01
CA ARG A 14 30.44 28.08 16.73
C ARG A 14 30.00 26.79 16.05
N ASP A 15 30.76 25.71 16.20
CA ASP A 15 30.44 24.43 15.58
C ASP A 15 29.32 23.68 16.31
N GLU A 16 29.14 23.90 17.60
CA GLU A 16 28.07 23.28 18.37
C GLU A 16 26.72 23.96 18.14
N SER A 17 26.70 25.28 18.00
CA SER A 17 25.43 26.01 17.65
C SER A 17 24.97 25.73 16.21
N ALA A 18 25.91 25.53 15.28
CA ALA A 18 25.58 25.14 13.91
C ALA A 18 25.00 23.72 13.80
N LYS A 19 25.47 22.80 14.68
CA LYS A 19 24.95 21.43 14.75
C LYS A 19 23.58 21.31 15.45
N GLN A 20 23.22 22.23 16.32
CA GLN A 20 21.90 22.27 16.97
C GLN A 20 20.82 22.86 16.06
N GLY A 21 21.15 23.74 15.12
CA GLY A 21 20.20 24.31 14.14
C GLY A 21 19.77 23.32 13.05
N GLN A 22 20.57 22.29 12.76
CA GLN A 22 20.27 21.32 11.69
C GLN A 22 19.42 20.12 12.13
N LYS A 23 19.04 20.03 13.40
CA LYS A 23 18.19 18.90 13.91
C LYS A 23 16.70 19.14 13.86
N GLN A 24 16.19 20.24 13.33
CA GLN A 24 14.75 20.55 13.37
C GLN A 24 14.00 20.52 12.05
N ASP A 25 14.61 20.12 10.94
CA ASP A 25 13.86 19.82 9.72
C ASP A 25 13.58 18.31 9.60
N LYS A 26 12.87 17.77 10.58
CA LYS A 26 12.12 16.54 10.34
C LYS A 26 11.02 16.91 9.34
N HIS A 27 11.24 16.63 8.06
CA HIS A 27 10.25 16.71 7.01
C HIS A 27 8.90 16.23 7.53
N LYS A 28 8.01 17.17 7.81
CA LYS A 28 6.63 16.87 8.16
C LYS A 28 6.05 16.17 6.94
N LYS A 29 6.02 14.85 6.94
CA LYS A 29 5.53 14.05 5.81
C LYS A 29 4.14 14.57 5.48
N SER A 30 3.98 15.19 4.32
CA SER A 30 2.70 15.74 3.90
C SER A 30 1.66 14.62 3.86
N SER A 31 0.52 14.90 4.46
CA SER A 31 -0.59 13.95 4.46
C SER A 31 -1.31 13.99 3.11
N PHE A 32 -1.56 12.83 2.53
CA PHE A 32 -2.28 12.68 1.27
C PHE A 32 -3.42 11.66 1.39
N PRO A 33 -4.48 11.81 0.61
CA PRO A 33 -5.53 10.80 0.55
C PRO A 33 -4.99 9.51 -0.08
N LYS A 34 -5.34 8.37 0.52
CA LYS A 34 -4.90 7.05 0.09
C LYS A 34 -6.12 6.17 -0.16
N LEU A 35 -6.09 5.45 -1.27
CA LEU A 35 -7.15 4.53 -1.66
C LEU A 35 -6.56 3.14 -1.80
N ALA A 36 -7.09 2.18 -1.06
CA ALA A 36 -6.84 0.76 -1.27
C ALA A 36 -8.11 0.13 -1.82
N LEU A 37 -7.99 -0.71 -2.83
CA LEU A 37 -9.12 -1.36 -3.47
C LEU A 37 -8.83 -2.82 -3.79
N LEU A 38 -9.88 -3.62 -3.84
CA LEU A 38 -9.90 -4.97 -4.37
C LEU A 38 -10.79 -4.98 -5.60
N CYS A 39 -10.29 -5.46 -6.74
CA CYS A 39 -11.05 -5.57 -7.97
C CYS A 39 -11.03 -7.01 -8.49
N ASP A 40 -12.06 -7.34 -9.25
CA ASP A 40 -12.08 -8.57 -10.04
C ASP A 40 -11.16 -8.43 -11.27
N CYS A 41 -10.38 -9.48 -11.54
CA CYS A 41 -9.39 -9.46 -12.62
C CYS A 41 -10.01 -9.57 -14.02
N LEU A 42 -11.23 -10.07 -14.14
CA LEU A 42 -11.89 -10.26 -15.44
C LEU A 42 -12.76 -9.07 -15.81
N SER A 43 -13.66 -8.67 -14.90
CA SER A 43 -14.62 -7.60 -15.12
C SER A 43 -14.06 -6.21 -14.83
N HIS A 44 -12.94 -6.10 -14.11
CA HIS A 44 -12.41 -4.86 -13.55
C HIS A 44 -13.33 -4.16 -12.53
N LEU A 45 -14.42 -4.82 -12.11
CA LEU A 45 -15.28 -4.26 -11.08
C LEU A 45 -14.55 -4.16 -9.74
N THR A 46 -14.68 -3.02 -9.09
CA THR A 46 -14.19 -2.85 -7.72
C THR A 46 -15.15 -3.55 -6.76
N LEU A 47 -14.68 -4.61 -6.11
CA LEU A 47 -15.44 -5.41 -5.16
C LEU A 47 -15.45 -4.82 -3.76
N SER A 48 -14.35 -4.19 -3.38
CA SER A 48 -14.21 -3.55 -2.06
C SER A 48 -13.24 -2.39 -2.12
N VAL A 49 -13.47 -1.38 -1.29
CA VAL A 49 -12.66 -0.17 -1.20
C VAL A 49 -12.47 0.28 0.23
N GLN A 50 -11.27 0.76 0.53
CA GLN A 50 -10.95 1.40 1.79
C GLN A 50 -10.20 2.71 1.52
N ALA A 51 -10.84 3.82 1.80
CA ALA A 51 -10.21 5.12 1.79
C ALA A 51 -9.46 5.37 3.11
N GLY A 52 -8.36 6.08 3.04
CA GLY A 52 -7.51 6.35 4.19
C GLY A 52 -6.59 7.54 3.98
N ARG A 53 -5.64 7.69 4.88
CA ARG A 53 -4.67 8.78 4.90
C ARG A 53 -3.24 8.22 4.88
N GLY A 54 -2.43 8.70 3.96
CA GLY A 54 -1.00 8.48 3.91
C GLY A 54 -0.21 9.57 4.65
N PRO A 55 1.07 9.33 4.88
CA PRO A 55 1.79 8.10 4.67
C PRO A 55 1.45 7.03 5.72
N GLY A 56 1.61 5.76 5.37
CA GLY A 56 1.40 4.63 6.28
C GLY A 56 1.43 3.29 5.55
N PRO A 57 1.63 2.18 6.27
CA PRO A 57 1.70 0.84 5.68
C PRO A 57 0.36 0.41 5.08
N ASP A 58 0.43 -0.32 3.96
CA ASP A 58 -0.75 -0.83 3.27
C ASP A 58 -1.37 -2.06 3.95
N GLN A 59 -0.58 -2.78 4.72
CA GLN A 59 -0.98 -4.02 5.39
C GLN A 59 -2.28 -3.90 6.18
N LYS A 60 -2.53 -2.75 6.82
CA LYS A 60 -3.76 -2.51 7.60
C LYS A 60 -5.05 -2.55 6.78
N TYR A 61 -4.96 -2.38 5.46
CA TYR A 61 -6.13 -2.38 4.57
C TYR A 61 -6.52 -3.78 4.09
N PHE A 62 -5.64 -4.78 4.21
CA PHE A 62 -5.88 -6.12 3.68
C PHE A 62 -7.16 -6.75 4.24
N LYS A 63 -7.23 -6.89 5.55
CA LYS A 63 -8.39 -7.53 6.22
C LYS A 63 -9.70 -6.80 5.99
N PRO A 64 -9.80 -5.46 6.16
CA PRO A 64 -11.05 -4.74 5.89
C PRO A 64 -11.53 -4.88 4.44
N LEU A 65 -10.63 -4.92 3.46
CA LEU A 65 -10.99 -5.12 2.05
C LEU A 65 -11.53 -6.53 1.81
N MET A 66 -10.81 -7.53 2.33
CA MET A 66 -11.19 -8.94 2.19
C MET A 66 -12.52 -9.24 2.88
N ASN A 67 -12.75 -8.76 4.12
CA ASN A 67 -13.99 -8.96 4.86
C ASN A 67 -15.19 -8.48 4.06
N ARG A 68 -15.17 -7.22 3.61
CA ARG A 68 -16.28 -6.65 2.83
C ARG A 68 -16.53 -7.38 1.52
N ALA A 69 -15.47 -7.82 0.84
CA ALA A 69 -15.63 -8.55 -0.40
C ALA A 69 -16.19 -9.97 -0.17
N SER A 70 -15.74 -10.65 0.89
CA SER A 70 -16.18 -12.02 1.21
C SER A 70 -17.64 -12.10 1.68
N GLU A 71 -18.22 -11.00 2.16
CA GLU A 71 -19.66 -10.93 2.48
C GLU A 71 -20.55 -11.07 1.25
N MET A 72 -20.06 -10.69 0.08
CA MET A 72 -20.85 -10.63 -1.17
C MET A 72 -20.34 -11.57 -2.27
N PHE A 73 -19.04 -11.93 -2.24
CA PHE A 73 -18.39 -12.66 -3.32
C PHE A 73 -17.59 -13.84 -2.82
N LEU A 74 -17.72 -14.98 -3.50
CA LEU A 74 -16.85 -16.13 -3.27
C LEU A 74 -15.53 -15.93 -4.01
N MET A 75 -14.47 -15.65 -3.28
CA MET A 75 -13.15 -15.41 -3.83
C MET A 75 -12.29 -16.67 -3.77
N GLN A 76 -11.93 -17.23 -4.92
CA GLN A 76 -11.03 -18.38 -4.97
C GLN A 76 -9.57 -18.00 -4.74
N ARG A 77 -9.17 -16.82 -5.20
CA ARG A 77 -7.78 -16.37 -5.16
C ARG A 77 -7.69 -14.86 -5.04
N VAL A 78 -6.73 -14.39 -4.24
CA VAL A 78 -6.39 -12.98 -4.15
C VAL A 78 -4.91 -12.78 -4.50
N LEU A 79 -4.65 -11.77 -5.32
CA LEU A 79 -3.32 -11.33 -5.74
C LEU A 79 -3.05 -9.98 -5.08
N ALA A 80 -1.96 -9.86 -4.35
CA ALA A 80 -1.62 -8.60 -3.71
C ALA A 80 -0.13 -8.27 -3.87
N ASP A 81 0.20 -6.99 -3.75
CA ASP A 81 1.58 -6.53 -3.83
C ASP A 81 2.41 -7.01 -2.64
N ALA A 82 3.72 -7.06 -2.82
CA ALA A 82 4.69 -7.41 -1.80
C ALA A 82 4.57 -6.56 -0.51
N GLY A 83 4.02 -5.34 -0.62
CA GLY A 83 3.69 -4.50 0.53
C GLY A 83 2.68 -5.13 1.50
N PHE A 84 1.91 -6.13 1.05
CA PHE A 84 0.97 -6.91 1.87
C PHE A 84 1.56 -8.22 2.39
N ASP A 85 2.85 -8.53 2.13
CA ASP A 85 3.48 -9.77 2.55
C ASP A 85 3.48 -9.92 4.07
N SER A 86 2.71 -10.88 4.56
CA SER A 86 2.61 -11.24 5.96
C SER A 86 2.04 -12.64 6.07
N GLU A 87 2.66 -13.52 6.88
CA GLU A 87 2.10 -14.86 7.15
C GLU A 87 0.67 -14.77 7.69
N HIS A 88 0.41 -13.77 8.53
CA HIS A 88 -0.91 -13.53 9.08
C HIS A 88 -2.00 -13.24 8.02
N HIS A 89 -1.65 -12.55 6.91
CA HIS A 89 -2.57 -12.32 5.80
C HIS A 89 -2.85 -13.61 5.02
N HIS A 90 -1.84 -14.45 4.83
CA HIS A 90 -2.01 -15.75 4.18
C HIS A 90 -2.93 -16.67 4.99
N VAL A 91 -2.63 -16.85 6.28
CA VAL A 91 -3.43 -17.67 7.21
C VAL A 91 -4.88 -17.15 7.26
N TRP A 92 -5.04 -15.87 7.49
CA TRP A 92 -6.35 -15.24 7.63
C TRP A 92 -7.22 -15.35 6.37
N ALA A 93 -6.65 -15.27 5.17
CA ALA A 93 -7.42 -15.41 3.94
C ALA A 93 -7.73 -16.88 3.61
N ARG A 94 -6.85 -17.81 3.94
CA ARG A 94 -6.99 -19.22 3.60
C ARG A 94 -7.88 -19.99 4.56
N GLU A 95 -7.71 -19.79 5.86
CA GLU A 95 -8.42 -20.57 6.88
C GLU A 95 -9.91 -20.23 6.95
N PRO A 96 -10.34 -18.98 7.25
CA PRO A 96 -11.76 -18.66 7.35
C PRO A 96 -12.46 -18.47 6.01
N HIS A 97 -11.74 -18.07 4.95
CA HIS A 97 -12.37 -17.71 3.66
C HIS A 97 -12.07 -18.68 2.52
N GLY A 98 -11.24 -19.73 2.73
CA GLY A 98 -10.82 -20.66 1.68
C GLY A 98 -10.10 -19.99 0.49
N CYS A 99 -9.70 -18.73 0.63
CA CYS A 99 -9.17 -17.92 -0.45
C CYS A 99 -7.65 -18.08 -0.57
N LYS A 100 -7.16 -18.60 -1.68
CA LYS A 100 -5.72 -18.76 -1.91
C LYS A 100 -5.06 -17.40 -2.15
N THR A 101 -4.03 -17.08 -1.37
CA THR A 101 -3.25 -15.85 -1.53
C THR A 101 -2.02 -16.05 -2.39
N ILE A 102 -1.76 -15.12 -3.31
CA ILE A 102 -0.49 -15.03 -4.05
C ILE A 102 0.08 -13.63 -3.80
N ILE A 103 1.05 -13.56 -2.89
CA ILE A 103 1.73 -12.33 -2.47
C ILE A 103 3.23 -12.62 -2.49
N PRO A 104 4.04 -11.87 -3.25
CA PRO A 104 5.48 -12.10 -3.29
C PRO A 104 6.10 -11.97 -1.91
N ALA A 105 6.85 -12.99 -1.49
CA ALA A 105 7.54 -12.94 -0.21
C ALA A 105 8.70 -11.94 -0.26
N THR A 106 8.70 -10.95 0.64
CA THR A 106 9.75 -9.95 0.76
C THR A 106 10.72 -10.31 1.87
N ALA A 107 12.01 -10.35 1.57
CA ALA A 107 13.04 -10.66 2.55
C ALA A 107 13.27 -9.53 3.58
N GLY A 108 12.71 -8.33 3.36
CA GLY A 108 13.06 -7.17 4.18
C GLY A 108 14.56 -6.86 4.04
N ARG A 109 15.29 -6.75 5.17
CA ARG A 109 16.75 -6.65 5.13
C ARG A 109 17.36 -7.98 4.71
N PRO A 110 18.43 -8.00 3.89
CA PRO A 110 19.13 -9.22 3.54
C PRO A 110 19.49 -10.02 4.80
N THR A 111 19.05 -11.26 4.86
CA THR A 111 19.31 -12.16 5.99
C THR A 111 19.38 -13.59 5.46
N ASN A 112 20.29 -14.38 6.01
CA ASN A 112 20.40 -15.82 5.72
C ASN A 112 19.33 -16.66 6.46
N LYS A 113 18.46 -16.01 7.26
CA LYS A 113 17.40 -16.71 7.99
C LYS A 113 16.25 -17.06 7.04
N PRO A 114 15.68 -18.26 7.12
CA PRO A 114 14.52 -18.64 6.35
C PRO A 114 13.30 -17.77 6.71
N PHE A 115 12.39 -17.62 5.76
CA PHE A 115 11.13 -16.92 6.01
C PHE A 115 10.36 -17.59 7.16
N LYS A 116 9.85 -16.77 8.08
CA LYS A 116 8.93 -17.23 9.10
C LYS A 116 7.55 -17.46 8.47
N GLY A 117 6.94 -18.62 8.78
CA GLY A 117 5.64 -19.00 8.26
C GLY A 117 5.69 -19.93 7.05
N ALA A 118 4.74 -20.87 6.99
CA ALA A 118 4.68 -21.89 5.97
C ALA A 118 4.29 -21.31 4.59
N HIS A 119 3.33 -20.41 4.57
CA HIS A 119 2.83 -19.81 3.32
C HIS A 119 3.84 -18.87 2.68
N ARG A 120 4.56 -18.07 3.46
CA ARG A 120 5.63 -17.22 2.95
C ARG A 120 6.78 -18.03 2.38
N ARG A 121 7.14 -19.16 3.02
CA ARG A 121 8.13 -20.10 2.47
C ARG A 121 7.64 -20.71 1.17
N GLU A 122 6.40 -21.20 1.12
CA GLU A 122 5.77 -21.69 -0.10
C GLU A 122 5.83 -20.65 -1.24
N MET A 123 5.50 -19.38 -0.96
CA MET A 123 5.57 -18.32 -1.95
C MET A 123 7.00 -18.11 -2.46
N LYS A 124 8.00 -18.22 -1.61
CA LYS A 124 9.41 -18.08 -2.01
C LYS A 124 9.89 -19.28 -2.84
N GLU A 125 9.62 -20.48 -2.37
CA GLU A 125 10.11 -21.73 -2.98
C GLU A 125 9.42 -22.04 -4.31
N LYS A 126 8.12 -21.79 -4.40
CA LYS A 126 7.29 -22.09 -5.58
C LYS A 126 6.95 -20.87 -6.41
N TRP A 127 7.73 -19.78 -6.32
CA TRP A 127 7.41 -18.52 -6.99
C TRP A 127 7.22 -18.66 -8.51
N GLU A 128 8.04 -19.44 -9.19
CA GLU A 128 7.92 -19.65 -10.63
C GLU A 128 6.56 -20.25 -11.03
N HIS A 129 5.98 -21.11 -10.19
CA HIS A 129 4.63 -21.63 -10.37
C HIS A 129 3.55 -20.54 -10.22
N TYR A 130 3.77 -19.58 -9.32
CA TYR A 130 2.81 -18.50 -9.04
C TYR A 130 2.98 -17.25 -9.92
N LYS A 131 4.09 -17.11 -10.61
CA LYS A 131 4.44 -15.92 -11.41
C LYS A 131 3.43 -15.64 -12.52
N LYS A 132 2.99 -16.68 -13.26
CA LYS A 132 1.99 -16.52 -14.33
C LYS A 132 0.64 -16.03 -13.81
N PRO A 133 -0.02 -16.69 -12.84
CA PRO A 133 -1.26 -16.16 -12.28
C PRO A 133 -1.08 -14.82 -11.58
N TYR A 134 0.05 -14.57 -10.92
CA TYR A 134 0.35 -13.28 -10.31
C TYR A 134 0.43 -12.14 -11.34
N GLY A 135 0.78 -12.44 -12.58
CA GLY A 135 0.79 -11.46 -13.66
C GLY A 135 -0.52 -10.69 -13.82
N GLN A 136 -1.67 -11.30 -13.43
CA GLN A 136 -2.97 -10.61 -13.46
C GLN A 136 -3.11 -9.47 -12.42
N ARG A 137 -2.18 -9.32 -11.47
CA ARG A 137 -2.18 -8.21 -10.51
C ARG A 137 -2.23 -6.82 -11.17
N TRP A 138 -1.67 -6.68 -12.38
CA TRP A 138 -1.69 -5.41 -13.10
C TRP A 138 -3.12 -4.91 -13.40
N GLN A 139 -4.16 -5.74 -13.31
CA GLN A 139 -5.55 -5.34 -13.51
C GLN A 139 -5.98 -4.23 -12.53
N VAL A 140 -5.44 -4.22 -11.31
CA VAL A 140 -5.69 -3.11 -10.37
C VAL A 140 -5.13 -1.78 -10.89
N GLU A 141 -4.03 -1.81 -11.61
CA GLU A 141 -3.45 -0.63 -12.25
C GLU A 141 -4.32 -0.16 -13.42
N THR A 142 -4.93 -1.08 -14.15
CA THR A 142 -5.92 -0.77 -15.18
C THR A 142 -7.13 -0.07 -14.58
N VAL A 143 -7.70 -0.58 -13.49
CA VAL A 143 -8.82 0.08 -12.78
C VAL A 143 -8.43 1.49 -12.33
N ASN A 144 -7.25 1.67 -11.74
CA ASN A 144 -6.74 2.99 -11.35
C ASN A 144 -6.54 3.93 -12.56
N SER A 145 -6.09 3.40 -13.69
CA SER A 145 -5.92 4.15 -14.93
C SER A 145 -7.27 4.59 -15.51
N MET A 146 -8.24 3.67 -15.57
CA MET A 146 -9.62 3.98 -15.99
C MET A 146 -10.23 5.06 -15.11
N LEU A 147 -10.11 4.92 -13.78
CA LEU A 147 -10.61 5.89 -12.82
C LEU A 147 -10.07 7.31 -13.10
N LYS A 148 -8.76 7.43 -13.27
CA LYS A 148 -8.10 8.73 -13.54
C LYS A 148 -8.47 9.30 -14.91
N ARG A 149 -8.55 8.47 -15.92
CA ARG A 149 -8.83 8.89 -17.31
C ARG A 149 -10.28 9.31 -17.51
N LEU A 150 -11.23 8.55 -16.94
CA LEU A 150 -12.67 8.78 -17.14
C LEU A 150 -13.24 9.79 -16.15
N LEU A 151 -12.77 9.80 -14.91
CA LEU A 151 -13.34 10.62 -13.84
C LEU A 151 -12.37 11.67 -13.28
N GLY A 152 -11.18 11.77 -13.87
CA GLY A 152 -10.16 12.74 -13.51
C GLY A 152 -9.26 12.31 -12.34
N SER A 153 -8.03 12.83 -12.33
CA SER A 153 -7.02 12.50 -11.32
C SER A 153 -7.07 13.44 -10.10
N ALA A 154 -7.51 14.68 -10.27
CA ALA A 154 -7.56 15.68 -9.20
C ALA A 154 -8.82 15.53 -8.35
N LEU A 155 -8.67 15.52 -7.03
CA LEU A 155 -9.79 15.60 -6.09
C LEU A 155 -10.19 17.05 -5.89
N ARG A 156 -11.49 17.34 -5.99
CA ARG A 156 -12.05 18.69 -5.79
C ARG A 156 -12.34 18.99 -4.33
N ALA A 157 -12.59 17.97 -3.54
CA ALA A 157 -12.88 18.09 -2.12
C ALA A 157 -11.67 18.63 -1.34
N ILE A 158 -11.92 19.50 -0.37
CA ILE A 158 -10.88 20.16 0.43
C ILE A 158 -10.53 19.35 1.66
N THR A 159 -11.54 18.87 2.42
CA THR A 159 -11.31 18.16 3.67
C THR A 159 -10.93 16.69 3.42
N HIS A 160 -10.20 16.10 4.34
CA HIS A 160 -9.84 14.68 4.23
C HIS A 160 -11.08 13.77 4.13
N TRP A 161 -12.10 14.06 4.91
CA TRP A 161 -13.35 13.31 4.92
C TRP A 161 -14.10 13.38 3.58
N SER A 162 -14.24 14.58 3.02
CA SER A 162 -14.89 14.76 1.72
C SER A 162 -14.07 14.17 0.57
N ARG A 163 -12.73 14.22 0.63
CA ARG A 163 -11.85 13.53 -0.33
C ARG A 163 -12.05 12.02 -0.32
N ASN A 164 -12.17 11.41 0.86
CA ASN A 164 -12.45 9.98 0.97
C ASN A 164 -13.79 9.61 0.33
N ARG A 165 -14.84 10.39 0.58
CA ARG A 165 -16.15 10.19 -0.06
C ARG A 165 -16.07 10.35 -1.57
N GLU A 166 -15.40 11.39 -2.05
CA GLU A 166 -15.23 11.64 -3.48
C GLU A 166 -14.54 10.46 -4.18
N MET A 167 -13.48 9.88 -3.59
CA MET A 167 -12.80 8.71 -4.13
C MET A 167 -13.73 7.48 -4.20
N VAL A 168 -14.52 7.24 -3.17
CA VAL A 168 -15.46 6.10 -3.13
C VAL A 168 -16.58 6.29 -4.15
N VAL A 169 -17.15 7.48 -4.26
CA VAL A 169 -18.20 7.79 -5.25
C VAL A 169 -17.67 7.64 -6.68
N ARG A 170 -16.46 8.10 -6.96
CA ARG A 170 -15.84 7.90 -8.29
C ARG A 170 -15.67 6.42 -8.64
N LEU A 171 -15.27 5.56 -7.68
CA LEU A 171 -15.19 4.12 -7.92
C LEU A 171 -16.57 3.49 -8.17
N LEU A 172 -17.58 3.90 -7.43
CA LEU A 172 -18.96 3.46 -7.68
C LEU A 172 -19.43 3.88 -9.08
N THR A 173 -19.17 5.12 -9.47
CA THR A 173 -19.47 5.61 -10.84
C THR A 173 -18.74 4.77 -11.89
N LEU A 174 -17.45 4.46 -11.68
CA LEU A 174 -16.69 3.61 -12.59
C LEU A 174 -17.33 2.21 -12.71
N ASN A 175 -17.73 1.58 -11.60
CA ASN A 175 -18.41 0.29 -11.63
C ASN A 175 -19.71 0.36 -12.45
N ILE A 176 -20.53 1.41 -12.26
CA ILE A 176 -21.75 1.61 -13.04
C ILE A 176 -21.43 1.75 -14.53
N MET A 177 -20.40 2.51 -14.89
CA MET A 177 -19.97 2.67 -16.29
C MET A 177 -19.50 1.34 -16.91
N ILE A 178 -18.76 0.52 -16.15
CA ILE A 178 -18.32 -0.81 -16.60
C ILE A 178 -19.54 -1.71 -16.86
N ILE A 179 -20.48 -1.76 -15.92
CA ILE A 179 -21.70 -2.57 -16.07
C ILE A 179 -22.52 -2.10 -17.27
N ALA A 180 -22.76 -0.81 -17.41
CA ALA A 180 -23.51 -0.23 -18.52
C ALA A 180 -22.86 -0.43 -19.89
N ALA A 181 -21.55 -0.68 -19.95
CA ALA A 181 -20.85 -0.95 -21.20
C ALA A 181 -20.94 -2.41 -21.66
N VAL A 182 -21.41 -3.32 -20.79
CA VAL A 182 -21.54 -4.77 -21.07
C VAL A 182 -23.00 -5.18 -21.31
N THR A 183 -23.95 -4.34 -20.88
CA THR A 183 -25.38 -4.50 -21.14
C THR A 183 -25.79 -3.91 -22.48
#